data_0aa3abecfc08fd2d3f2807534fc7e84e
#
_entry.id   0aa3abecfc08fd2d3f2807534fc7e84e
#
_cell.length_a   1.000
_cell.length_b   1.000
_cell.length_c   1.000
_cell.angle_alpha   90.00
_cell.angle_beta   90.00
_cell.angle_gamma   90.00
#
_symmetry.space_group_name_H-M   'P 1'
#
loop_
_entity.id
_entity.type
_entity.pdbx_description
1 polymer ?
#
loop_
_entity_poly.entity_id
_entity_poly.type
_entity_poly.pdbx_seq_one_letter_code
_entity_poly.pdbx_strand_id
1 'polypeptide(L)'
;PADALAFYEESLGLLIESGVPFLLSGTYAVTAYTGITRPTKDLDVFCKPGDYPRILAFFQARGYRTDVEDERWIAKVWKDEKHFFDVIFAMSNGTIAVNDSWFGGDTIEVYGHTVGITPPTALILSKVFIQDRYRYDGADVNHIILKQSEAIDWKSLLDQMDLYWEVLM
;
A
#
# COMPACT_ATOMS: atom_id res chain seq x y z
N PRO A 1 17.44 9.87 0.95
CA PRO A 1 18.82 9.38 0.83
C PRO A 1 18.97 8.37 -0.31
N ALA A 2 20.12 8.37 -0.96
CA ALA A 2 20.37 7.48 -2.10
C ALA A 2 20.25 5.99 -1.73
N ASP A 3 20.63 5.62 -0.52
CA ASP A 3 20.54 4.23 -0.04
C ASP A 3 19.11 3.73 0.06
N ALA A 4 18.19 4.58 0.50
CA ALA A 4 16.79 4.23 0.60
C ALA A 4 16.18 4.02 -0.78
N LEU A 5 16.48 4.90 -1.74
CA LEU A 5 16.00 4.78 -3.11
C LEU A 5 16.54 3.51 -3.79
N ALA A 6 17.81 3.20 -3.58
CA ALA A 6 18.41 1.96 -4.10
C ALA A 6 17.71 0.73 -3.53
N PHE A 7 17.39 0.75 -2.24
CA PHE A 7 16.64 -0.31 -1.59
C PHE A 7 15.23 -0.47 -2.18
N TYR A 8 14.52 0.64 -2.40
CA TYR A 8 13.17 0.60 -2.96
C TYR A 8 13.17 0.08 -4.40
N GLU A 9 14.13 0.51 -5.20
CA GLU A 9 14.28 0.02 -6.57
C GLU A 9 14.56 -1.48 -6.60
N GLU A 10 15.48 -1.96 -5.78
CA GLU A 10 15.80 -3.38 -5.66
C GLU A 10 14.59 -4.18 -5.20
N SER A 11 13.91 -3.71 -4.16
CA SER A 11 12.74 -4.38 -3.61
C SER A 11 11.60 -4.47 -4.63
N LEU A 12 11.38 -3.41 -5.39
CA LEU A 12 10.35 -3.40 -6.42
C LEU A 12 10.66 -4.40 -7.53
N GLY A 13 11.91 -4.46 -7.97
CA GLY A 13 12.34 -5.44 -8.96
C GLY A 13 12.12 -6.87 -8.49
N LEU A 14 12.42 -7.15 -7.23
CA LEU A 14 12.20 -8.47 -6.63
C LEU A 14 10.71 -8.80 -6.47
N LEU A 15 9.90 -7.83 -6.12
CA LEU A 15 8.44 -8.01 -6.05
C LEU A 15 7.87 -8.42 -7.41
N ILE A 16 8.31 -7.75 -8.48
CA ILE A 16 7.89 -8.08 -9.84
C ILE A 16 8.38 -9.48 -10.20
N GLU A 17 9.62 -9.80 -9.91
CA GLU A 17 10.21 -11.11 -10.17
C GLU A 17 9.46 -12.24 -9.45
N SER A 18 8.92 -11.96 -8.26
CA SER A 18 8.16 -12.96 -7.50
C SER A 18 6.93 -13.49 -8.23
N GLY A 19 6.37 -12.72 -9.15
CA GLY A 19 5.13 -13.07 -9.84
C GLY A 19 3.88 -13.00 -8.96
N VAL A 20 4.00 -12.57 -7.71
CA VAL A 20 2.85 -12.44 -6.81
C VAL A 20 2.16 -11.10 -7.07
N PRO A 21 0.83 -11.07 -7.27
CA PRO A 21 0.12 -9.82 -7.50
C PRO A 21 0.27 -8.86 -6.31
N PHE A 22 0.65 -7.63 -6.60
CA PHE A 22 0.77 -6.58 -5.60
C PHE A 22 0.43 -5.21 -6.18
N LEU A 23 0.19 -4.24 -5.30
CA LEU A 23 -0.05 -2.84 -5.66
C LEU A 23 0.88 -1.96 -4.83
N LEU A 24 1.41 -0.91 -5.46
CA LEU A 24 2.08 0.15 -4.71
C LEU A 24 1.04 1.07 -4.08
N SER A 25 1.28 1.46 -2.85
CA SER A 25 0.43 2.37 -2.11
C SER A 25 1.27 3.50 -1.50
N GLY A 26 0.79 4.12 -0.43
CA GLY A 26 1.53 5.17 0.26
C GLY A 26 1.86 6.36 -0.64
N THR A 27 3.06 6.91 -0.47
CA THR A 27 3.50 8.12 -1.18
C THR A 27 3.46 7.97 -2.70
N TYR A 28 3.80 6.80 -3.23
CA TYR A 28 3.77 6.57 -4.68
C TYR A 28 2.37 6.75 -5.26
N ALA A 29 1.37 6.14 -4.62
CA ALA A 29 -0.01 6.25 -5.08
C ALA A 29 -0.57 7.66 -4.85
N VAL A 30 -0.31 8.26 -3.71
CA VAL A 30 -0.75 9.64 -3.41
C VAL A 30 -0.20 10.61 -4.44
N THR A 31 1.08 10.52 -4.76
CA THR A 31 1.72 11.39 -5.78
C THR A 31 1.08 11.18 -7.15
N ALA A 32 0.80 9.94 -7.53
CA ALA A 32 0.17 9.62 -8.81
C ALA A 32 -1.21 10.27 -8.95
N TYR A 33 -2.02 10.25 -7.89
CA TYR A 33 -3.39 10.77 -7.94
C TYR A 33 -3.49 12.27 -7.70
N THR A 34 -2.57 12.84 -6.94
CA THR A 34 -2.65 14.26 -6.56
C THR A 34 -1.71 15.17 -7.35
N GLY A 35 -0.66 14.61 -7.93
CA GLY A 35 0.41 15.39 -8.56
C GLY A 35 1.33 16.07 -7.56
N ILE A 36 1.10 15.90 -6.26
CA ILE A 36 1.93 16.51 -5.21
C ILE A 36 3.12 15.60 -4.93
N THR A 37 4.32 16.11 -5.20
CA THR A 37 5.56 15.36 -4.96
C THR A 37 5.99 15.52 -3.52
N ARG A 38 6.26 14.39 -2.87
CA ARG A 38 6.82 14.35 -1.51
C ARG A 38 8.04 13.43 -1.48
N PRO A 39 8.99 13.68 -0.58
CA PRO A 39 10.08 12.72 -0.38
C PRO A 39 9.50 11.35 0.00
N THR A 40 9.96 10.30 -0.67
CA THR A 40 9.56 8.95 -0.36
C THR A 40 10.32 8.48 0.89
N LYS A 41 9.60 8.22 1.95
CA LYS A 41 10.16 7.74 3.21
C LYS A 41 9.94 6.26 3.43
N ASP A 42 8.88 5.73 2.83
CA ASP A 42 8.43 4.36 3.05
C ASP A 42 7.98 3.76 1.72
N LEU A 43 8.12 2.45 1.61
CA LEU A 43 7.54 1.68 0.53
C LEU A 43 6.42 0.84 1.13
N ASP A 44 5.18 1.10 0.70
CA ASP A 44 4.01 0.34 1.13
C ASP A 44 3.50 -0.50 -0.03
N VAL A 45 3.38 -1.80 0.21
CA VAL A 45 2.95 -2.77 -0.78
C VAL A 45 1.66 -3.42 -0.29
N PHE A 46 0.66 -3.45 -1.14
CA PHE A 46 -0.61 -4.11 -0.83
C PHE A 46 -0.71 -5.41 -1.63
N CYS A 47 -1.16 -6.46 -0.98
CA CYS A 47 -1.43 -7.75 -1.62
C CYS A 47 -2.61 -8.44 -0.92
N LYS A 48 -3.13 -9.49 -1.54
CA LYS A 48 -4.23 -10.26 -0.93
C LYS A 48 -3.72 -11.07 0.27
N PRO A 49 -4.57 -11.32 1.29
CA PRO A 49 -4.15 -12.08 2.47
C PRO A 49 -3.60 -13.47 2.17
N GLY A 50 -4.12 -14.14 1.14
CA GLY A 50 -3.62 -15.45 0.73
C GLY A 50 -2.25 -15.41 0.07
N ASP A 51 -1.80 -14.24 -0.39
CA ASP A 51 -0.57 -14.08 -1.16
C ASP A 51 0.62 -13.56 -0.34
N TYR A 52 0.37 -12.92 0.81
CA TYR A 52 1.49 -12.35 1.56
C TYR A 52 2.53 -13.38 1.99
N PRO A 53 2.16 -14.62 2.40
CA PRO A 53 3.17 -15.61 2.75
C PRO A 53 4.11 -15.96 1.59
N ARG A 54 3.61 -15.89 0.36
CA ARG A 54 4.42 -16.13 -0.84
C ARG A 54 5.45 -15.03 -1.05
N ILE A 55 5.07 -13.77 -0.79
CA ILE A 55 5.99 -12.63 -0.84
C ILE A 55 7.07 -12.81 0.21
N LEU A 56 6.70 -13.12 1.44
CA LEU A 56 7.66 -13.30 2.52
C LEU A 56 8.63 -14.44 2.21
N ALA A 57 8.13 -15.58 1.74
CA ALA A 57 8.97 -16.72 1.39
C ALA A 57 9.97 -16.37 0.27
N PHE A 58 9.52 -15.62 -0.73
CA PHE A 58 10.38 -15.18 -1.83
C PHE A 58 11.55 -14.34 -1.34
N PHE A 59 11.29 -13.39 -0.45
CA PHE A 59 12.32 -12.52 0.11
C PHE A 59 13.21 -13.27 1.10
N GLN A 60 12.68 -14.16 1.92
CA GLN A 60 13.48 -15.00 2.83
C GLN A 60 14.50 -15.83 2.07
N ALA A 61 14.10 -16.42 0.95
CA ALA A 61 15.00 -17.20 0.11
C ALA A 61 16.16 -16.38 -0.44
N ARG A 62 16.06 -15.07 -0.43
CA ARG A 62 17.10 -14.14 -0.90
C ARG A 62 17.84 -13.42 0.22
N GLY A 63 17.69 -13.91 1.46
CA GLY A 63 18.45 -13.40 2.60
C GLY A 63 17.81 -12.21 3.32
N TYR A 64 16.59 -11.84 2.97
CA TYR A 64 15.86 -10.79 3.69
C TYR A 64 15.22 -11.38 4.95
N ARG A 65 15.16 -10.58 6.00
CA ARG A 65 14.41 -10.92 7.21
C ARG A 65 12.94 -10.55 7.01
N THR A 66 12.04 -11.40 7.47
CA THR A 66 10.61 -11.12 7.44
C THR A 66 10.03 -11.18 8.83
N ASP A 67 8.99 -10.41 9.07
CA ASP A 67 8.31 -10.33 10.35
C ASP A 67 6.82 -10.11 10.11
N VAL A 68 5.98 -11.01 10.61
CA VAL A 68 4.53 -10.82 10.59
C VAL A 68 4.19 -10.02 11.84
N GLU A 69 4.05 -8.73 11.69
CA GLU A 69 3.84 -7.82 12.80
C GLU A 69 2.45 -7.99 13.42
N ASP A 70 1.46 -8.17 12.55
CA ASP A 70 0.09 -8.52 12.95
C ASP A 70 -0.50 -9.43 11.86
N GLU A 71 -0.76 -10.67 12.21
CA GLU A 71 -1.26 -11.69 11.27
C GLU A 71 -2.63 -11.34 10.66
N ARG A 72 -3.30 -10.32 11.18
CA ARG A 72 -4.59 -9.87 10.65
C ARG A 72 -4.43 -8.92 9.48
N TRP A 73 -3.27 -8.19 9.37
CA TRP A 73 -3.22 -7.14 8.35
C TRP A 73 -1.83 -6.71 7.86
N ILE A 74 -0.72 -6.93 8.58
CA ILE A 74 0.58 -6.36 8.18
C ILE A 74 1.78 -7.25 8.50
N ALA A 75 2.69 -7.30 7.55
CA ALA A 75 4.01 -7.89 7.70
C ALA A 75 5.07 -6.91 7.23
N LYS A 76 6.33 -7.17 7.56
CA LYS A 76 7.47 -6.36 7.15
C LYS A 76 8.55 -7.23 6.52
N VAL A 77 9.24 -6.65 5.55
CA VAL A 77 10.42 -7.26 4.92
C VAL A 77 11.60 -6.33 5.14
N TRP A 78 12.66 -6.86 5.76
CA TRP A 78 13.85 -6.11 6.16
C TRP A 78 15.06 -6.56 5.35
N LYS A 79 15.78 -5.62 4.73
CA LYS A 79 17.09 -5.87 4.17
C LYS A 79 18.16 -5.79 5.27
N ASP A 80 18.06 -4.75 6.10
CA ASP A 80 18.89 -4.50 7.26
C ASP A 80 18.07 -3.72 8.31
N GLU A 81 18.70 -3.26 9.38
CA GLU A 81 17.99 -2.59 10.46
C GLU A 81 17.35 -1.26 10.05
N LYS A 82 17.81 -0.65 8.95
CA LYS A 82 17.35 0.66 8.50
C LYS A 82 16.40 0.60 7.31
N HIS A 83 16.45 -0.49 6.54
CA HIS A 83 15.74 -0.59 5.28
C HIS A 83 14.72 -1.71 5.34
N PHE A 84 13.46 -1.33 5.32
CA PHE A 84 12.33 -2.25 5.30
C PHE A 84 11.19 -1.70 4.45
N PHE A 85 10.28 -2.57 4.06
CA PHE A 85 9.01 -2.15 3.50
C PHE A 85 7.86 -2.92 4.14
N ASP A 86 6.69 -2.29 4.11
CA ASP A 86 5.47 -2.87 4.67
C ASP A 86 4.73 -3.67 3.61
N VAL A 87 4.24 -4.84 4.01
CA VAL A 87 3.33 -5.66 3.22
C VAL A 87 1.99 -5.66 3.94
N ILE A 88 1.02 -4.99 3.35
CA ILE A 88 -0.30 -4.79 3.94
C ILE A 88 -1.31 -5.62 3.17
N PHE A 89 -2.07 -6.46 3.84
CA PHE A 89 -3.02 -7.35 3.19
C PHE A 89 -4.46 -7.18 3.69
N ALA A 90 -4.68 -6.33 4.67
CA ALA A 90 -6.00 -5.95 5.15
C ALA A 90 -5.95 -4.62 5.88
N MET A 91 -7.10 -4.05 6.14
CA MET A 91 -7.25 -2.82 6.93
C MET A 91 -8.22 -3.08 8.09
N SER A 92 -8.30 -2.13 9.01
CA SER A 92 -9.22 -2.20 10.17
C SER A 92 -9.07 -3.52 10.94
N ASN A 93 -7.82 -3.86 11.31
CA ASN A 93 -7.48 -5.07 12.06
C ASN A 93 -7.93 -6.37 11.35
N GLY A 94 -7.88 -6.38 10.02
CA GLY A 94 -8.22 -7.54 9.23
C GLY A 94 -9.65 -7.59 8.73
N THR A 95 -10.47 -6.62 9.08
CA THR A 95 -11.90 -6.63 8.70
C THR A 95 -12.11 -6.34 7.22
N ILE A 96 -11.27 -5.48 6.62
CA ILE A 96 -11.35 -5.13 5.20
C ILE A 96 -10.10 -5.68 4.51
N ALA A 97 -10.24 -6.85 3.89
CA ALA A 97 -9.13 -7.50 3.18
C ALA A 97 -8.92 -6.90 1.80
N VAL A 98 -7.66 -6.83 1.39
CA VAL A 98 -7.32 -6.56 -0.02
C VAL A 98 -7.89 -7.70 -0.86
N ASN A 99 -8.60 -7.38 -1.93
CA ASN A 99 -9.27 -8.38 -2.77
C ASN A 99 -9.03 -8.11 -4.25
N ASP A 100 -9.52 -8.99 -5.10
CA ASP A 100 -9.30 -8.93 -6.54
C ASP A 100 -9.80 -7.64 -7.19
N SER A 101 -10.84 -7.02 -6.63
CA SER A 101 -11.40 -5.78 -7.19
C SER A 101 -10.44 -4.60 -7.12
N TRP A 102 -9.41 -4.67 -6.29
CA TRP A 102 -8.40 -3.61 -6.16
C TRP A 102 -7.40 -3.61 -7.32
N PHE A 103 -7.32 -4.70 -8.06
CA PHE A 103 -6.35 -4.90 -9.14
C PHE A 103 -6.95 -4.56 -10.51
N GLY A 104 -6.06 -4.35 -11.49
CA GLY A 104 -6.50 -4.07 -12.86
C GLY A 104 -6.86 -2.61 -13.13
N GLY A 105 -6.59 -1.71 -12.19
CA GLY A 105 -6.84 -0.28 -12.34
C GLY A 105 -5.63 0.50 -12.84
N ASP A 106 -5.37 1.64 -12.22
CA ASP A 106 -4.30 2.55 -12.61
C ASP A 106 -2.91 1.94 -12.40
N THR A 107 -1.98 2.36 -13.24
CA THR A 107 -0.58 1.98 -13.15
C THR A 107 0.30 3.21 -13.18
N ILE A 108 1.54 3.06 -12.70
CA ILE A 108 2.57 4.09 -12.81
C ILE A 108 3.87 3.49 -13.34
N GLU A 109 4.67 4.35 -13.94
CA GLU A 109 6.06 4.02 -14.27
C GLU A 109 6.95 4.44 -13.12
N VAL A 110 7.68 3.50 -12.56
CA VAL A 110 8.62 3.78 -11.48
C VAL A 110 9.82 2.85 -11.61
N TYR A 111 11.02 3.44 -11.54
CA TYR A 111 12.30 2.71 -11.69
C TYR A 111 12.37 1.83 -12.95
N GLY A 112 11.76 2.30 -14.06
CA GLY A 112 11.73 1.54 -15.31
C GLY A 112 10.72 0.41 -15.38
N HIS A 113 9.86 0.27 -14.38
CA HIS A 113 8.81 -0.74 -14.33
C HIS A 113 7.43 -0.12 -14.36
N THR A 114 6.49 -0.82 -15.00
CA THR A 114 5.07 -0.46 -14.94
C THR A 114 4.41 -1.29 -13.83
N VAL A 115 3.88 -0.61 -12.82
CA VAL A 115 3.28 -1.28 -11.65
C VAL A 115 1.89 -0.75 -11.36
N GLY A 116 1.00 -1.60 -10.89
CA GLY A 116 -0.32 -1.19 -10.42
C GLY A 116 -0.22 -0.40 -9.11
N ILE A 117 -1.15 0.52 -8.94
CA ILE A 117 -1.26 1.30 -7.70
C ILE A 117 -2.62 1.08 -7.07
N THR A 118 -2.69 1.29 -5.77
CA THR A 118 -3.93 1.18 -4.99
C THR A 118 -4.98 2.13 -5.58
N PRO A 119 -6.22 1.65 -5.86
CA PRO A 119 -7.28 2.52 -6.38
C PRO A 119 -7.59 3.69 -5.42
N PRO A 120 -8.09 4.84 -5.93
CA PRO A 120 -8.35 6.00 -5.08
C PRO A 120 -9.24 5.71 -3.88
N THR A 121 -10.31 4.94 -4.08
CA THR A 121 -11.23 4.54 -3.01
C THR A 121 -10.52 3.75 -1.92
N ALA A 122 -9.75 2.74 -2.32
CA ALA A 122 -8.99 1.90 -1.39
C ALA A 122 -7.88 2.68 -0.70
N LEU A 123 -7.24 3.62 -1.40
CA LEU A 123 -6.20 4.45 -0.84
C LEU A 123 -6.75 5.37 0.26
N ILE A 124 -7.92 5.95 0.06
CA ILE A 124 -8.61 6.75 1.08
C ILE A 124 -8.91 5.89 2.30
N LEU A 125 -9.46 4.70 2.11
CA LEU A 125 -9.74 3.77 3.20
C LEU A 125 -8.48 3.42 3.98
N SER A 126 -7.37 3.15 3.28
CA SER A 126 -6.12 2.81 3.94
C SER A 126 -5.58 3.97 4.78
N LYS A 127 -5.68 5.19 4.28
CA LYS A 127 -5.26 6.39 5.02
C LYS A 127 -6.07 6.60 6.28
N VAL A 128 -7.37 6.34 6.23
CA VAL A 128 -8.28 6.50 7.38
C VAL A 128 -8.07 5.38 8.41
N PHE A 129 -8.02 4.11 7.97
CA PHE A 129 -8.01 2.97 8.89
C PHE A 129 -6.63 2.56 9.40
N ILE A 130 -5.56 3.14 8.87
CA ILE A 130 -4.19 2.96 9.38
C ILE A 130 -3.80 4.10 10.32
N GLN A 131 -4.63 5.12 10.47
CA GLN A 131 -4.33 6.30 11.27
C GLN A 131 -4.02 6.00 12.74
N ASP A 132 -4.58 4.95 13.31
CA ASP A 132 -4.33 4.57 14.70
C ASP A 132 -2.87 4.19 14.95
N ARG A 133 -2.20 3.72 13.90
CA ARG A 133 -0.79 3.34 13.96
C ARG A 133 0.13 4.48 13.56
N TYR A 134 -0.32 5.28 12.60
CA TYR A 134 0.43 6.40 12.05
C TYR A 134 -0.37 7.69 12.25
N ARG A 135 0.33 8.80 12.14
CA ARG A 135 -0.33 10.10 12.23
C ARG A 135 -1.39 10.22 11.12
N TYR A 136 -2.58 10.67 11.49
CA TYR A 136 -3.67 10.91 10.54
C TYR A 136 -3.25 11.90 9.45
N ASP A 137 -3.47 11.51 8.21
CA ASP A 137 -3.07 12.30 7.05
C ASP A 137 -4.30 12.82 6.30
N GLY A 138 -5.03 13.72 6.96
CA GLY A 138 -6.23 14.33 6.40
C GLY A 138 -5.97 15.13 5.13
N ALA A 139 -4.77 15.72 5.01
CA ALA A 139 -4.41 16.47 3.82
C ALA A 139 -4.34 15.56 2.59
N ASP A 140 -3.76 14.36 2.72
CA ASP A 140 -3.70 13.40 1.62
C ASP A 140 -5.09 12.93 1.20
N VAL A 141 -5.97 12.63 2.17
CA VAL A 141 -7.36 12.24 1.88
C VAL A 141 -8.08 13.34 1.10
N ASN A 142 -7.99 14.59 1.56
CA ASN A 142 -8.62 15.71 0.89
C ASN A 142 -8.10 15.91 -0.53
N HIS A 143 -6.79 15.81 -0.74
CA HIS A 143 -6.20 15.96 -2.07
C HIS A 143 -6.65 14.85 -3.01
N ILE A 144 -6.75 13.60 -2.55
CA ILE A 144 -7.23 12.49 -3.37
C ILE A 144 -8.69 12.73 -3.76
N ILE A 145 -9.53 13.15 -2.84
CA ILE A 145 -10.93 13.45 -3.12
C ILE A 145 -11.05 14.55 -4.17
N LEU A 146 -10.30 15.65 -4.00
CA LEU A 146 -10.36 16.79 -4.93
C LEU A 146 -9.89 16.44 -6.35
N LYS A 147 -8.87 15.59 -6.48
CA LYS A 147 -8.29 15.26 -7.78
C LYS A 147 -8.95 14.07 -8.46
N GLN A 148 -9.54 13.16 -7.68
CA GLN A 148 -10.04 11.88 -8.21
C GLN A 148 -11.53 11.65 -7.93
N SER A 149 -12.29 12.72 -7.68
CA SER A 149 -13.71 12.59 -7.30
C SER A 149 -14.56 11.79 -8.30
N GLU A 150 -14.25 11.88 -9.59
CA GLU A 150 -14.98 11.11 -10.62
C GLU A 150 -14.57 9.64 -10.64
N ALA A 151 -13.32 9.33 -10.28
CA ALA A 151 -12.80 7.98 -10.28
C ALA A 151 -13.09 7.22 -8.98
N ILE A 152 -13.49 7.92 -7.92
CA ILE A 152 -13.80 7.29 -6.64
C ILE A 152 -15.15 6.58 -6.71
N ASP A 153 -15.16 5.32 -6.33
CA ASP A 153 -16.40 4.56 -6.17
C ASP A 153 -17.05 4.94 -4.83
N TRP A 154 -17.83 6.01 -4.87
CA TRP A 154 -18.47 6.55 -3.67
C TRP A 154 -19.43 5.56 -3.01
N LYS A 155 -20.10 4.72 -3.80
CA LYS A 155 -21.00 3.71 -3.24
C LYS A 155 -20.23 2.67 -2.46
N SER A 156 -19.17 2.13 -3.04
CA SER A 156 -18.30 1.16 -2.37
C SER A 156 -17.66 1.76 -1.12
N LEU A 157 -17.19 3.01 -1.22
CA LEU A 157 -16.60 3.72 -0.09
C LEU A 157 -17.60 3.86 1.05
N LEU A 158 -18.83 4.33 0.76
CA LEU A 158 -19.87 4.52 1.76
C LEU A 158 -20.31 3.19 2.37
N ASP A 159 -20.45 2.13 1.56
CA ASP A 159 -20.82 0.80 2.06
C ASP A 159 -19.78 0.27 3.04
N GLN A 160 -18.50 0.47 2.76
CA GLN A 160 -17.42 0.06 3.65
C GLN A 160 -17.31 0.95 4.89
N MET A 161 -17.58 2.25 4.74
CA MET A 161 -17.60 3.20 5.84
C MET A 161 -18.77 3.02 6.80
N ASP A 162 -19.87 2.49 6.33
CA ASP A 162 -21.08 2.24 7.14
C ASP A 162 -20.76 1.36 8.35
N LEU A 163 -19.79 0.47 8.23
CA LEU A 163 -19.30 -0.37 9.32
C LEU A 163 -18.35 0.38 10.28
N TYR A 164 -17.76 1.50 9.84
CA TYR A 164 -16.68 2.18 10.57
C TYR A 164 -16.88 3.69 10.59
N TRP A 165 -18.10 4.16 10.44
CA TRP A 165 -18.38 5.59 10.32
C TRP A 165 -17.86 6.41 11.50
N GLU A 166 -17.77 5.84 12.68
CA GLU A 166 -17.21 6.50 13.87
C GLU A 166 -15.74 6.86 13.70
N VAL A 167 -15.00 6.08 12.92
CA VAL A 167 -13.58 6.36 12.64
C VAL A 167 -13.43 7.58 11.75
N LEU A 168 -14.43 7.84 10.90
CA LEU A 168 -14.40 8.90 9.90
C LEU A 168 -15.02 10.21 10.39
N MET A 169 -15.82 10.13 11.41
CA MET A 169 -16.43 11.29 12.05
C MET A 169 -15.64 11.75 13.26
#